data_415e40260d4ba6444f1a772dfd28e473
#
_entry.id   415e40260d4ba6444f1a772dfd28e473
#
_cell.length_a   1.000
_cell.length_b   1.000
_cell.length_c   1.000
_cell.angle_alpha   90.00
_cell.angle_beta   90.00
_cell.angle_gamma   90.00
#
_symmetry.space_group_name_H-M   'P 1'
#
loop_
_entity.id
_entity.type
_entity.pdbx_description
1 polymer ?
#
loop_
_entity_poly.entity_id
_entity_poly.type
_entity_poly.pdbx_seq_one_letter_code
_entity_poly.pdbx_strand_id
1 'polypeptide(L)'
;MILWADRTTPKTATNHTPFSLVFGCEAVIPPEVELPTARSSFMAPGMNDSVLAYDIDTVDELREAASVRMASYQQAVASSYNKDVRVRVFQQGDWVLRKVFPNKKDPRHGKLAPTWEGPYQIVR
;
A
#
# COMPACT_ATOMS: atom_id res chain seq x y z
N MET A 1 20.60 1.12 -6.39
CA MET A 1 19.71 1.99 -7.20
C MET A 1 18.22 1.66 -7.04
N ILE A 2 17.79 0.40 -7.14
CA ILE A 2 16.35 0.02 -7.08
C ILE A 2 15.65 0.52 -5.81
N LEU A 3 16.25 0.32 -4.63
CA LEU A 3 15.68 0.77 -3.36
C LEU A 3 15.53 2.29 -3.25
N TRP A 4 16.44 3.05 -3.85
CA TRP A 4 16.36 4.51 -3.84
C TRP A 4 15.20 4.99 -4.71
N ALA A 5 15.08 4.47 -5.94
CA ALA A 5 13.96 4.77 -6.82
C ALA A 5 12.60 4.43 -6.19
N ASP A 6 12.50 3.26 -5.51
CA ASP A 6 11.27 2.87 -4.82
C ASP A 6 10.89 3.84 -3.69
N ARG A 7 11.88 4.34 -2.94
CA ARG A 7 11.66 5.28 -1.83
C ARG A 7 11.28 6.69 -2.28
N THR A 8 11.72 7.10 -3.47
CA THR A 8 11.52 8.46 -4.00
C THR A 8 10.42 8.54 -5.06
N THR A 9 9.77 7.42 -5.39
CA THR A 9 8.64 7.39 -6.33
C THR A 9 7.31 7.42 -5.57
N PRO A 10 6.39 8.34 -5.93
CA PRO A 10 5.06 8.40 -5.31
C PRO A 10 4.28 7.10 -5.51
N LYS A 11 3.64 6.62 -4.45
CA LYS A 11 2.79 5.43 -4.51
C LYS A 11 1.36 5.82 -4.81
N THR A 12 0.72 5.13 -5.76
CA THR A 12 -0.66 5.39 -6.18
C THR A 12 -1.65 5.40 -5.01
N ALA A 13 -1.45 4.52 -4.03
CA ALA A 13 -2.35 4.38 -2.88
C ALA A 13 -2.31 5.58 -1.92
N THR A 14 -1.15 6.19 -1.73
CA THR A 14 -0.95 7.31 -0.78
C THR A 14 -0.81 8.65 -1.45
N ASN A 15 -0.41 8.67 -2.74
CA ASN A 15 0.01 9.84 -3.51
C ASN A 15 1.23 10.57 -2.90
N HIS A 16 1.99 9.86 -2.07
CA HIS A 16 3.22 10.34 -1.44
C HIS A 16 4.35 9.37 -1.68
N THR A 17 5.57 9.87 -1.60
CA THR A 17 6.76 9.02 -1.62
C THR A 17 6.96 8.39 -0.24
N PRO A 18 7.53 7.17 -0.15
CA PRO A 18 7.93 6.62 1.15
C PRO A 18 8.91 7.54 1.90
N PHE A 19 9.73 8.29 1.18
CA PHE A 19 10.66 9.25 1.75
C PHE A 19 9.94 10.41 2.43
N SER A 20 8.96 11.04 1.76
CA SER A 20 8.22 12.16 2.34
C SER A 20 7.37 11.76 3.55
N LEU A 21 6.86 10.52 3.58
CA LEU A 21 6.13 10.00 4.75
C LEU A 21 7.04 9.75 5.98
N VAL A 22 8.35 9.62 5.77
CA VAL A 22 9.31 9.44 6.88
C VAL A 22 9.85 10.78 7.36
N PHE A 23 10.24 11.65 6.42
CA PHE A 23 11.02 12.86 6.71
C PHE A 23 10.19 14.16 6.63
N GLY A 24 8.92 14.10 6.20
CA GLY A 24 8.08 15.28 5.98
C GLY A 24 8.36 16.02 4.68
N CYS A 25 9.52 15.83 4.07
CA CYS A 25 9.95 16.51 2.84
C CYS A 25 10.27 15.52 1.72
N GLU A 26 10.31 16.02 0.48
CA GLU A 26 10.72 15.20 -0.67
C GLU A 26 12.24 15.10 -0.75
N ALA A 27 12.74 13.96 -1.23
CA ALA A 27 14.15 13.74 -1.46
C ALA A 27 14.66 14.63 -2.60
N VAL A 28 15.87 15.16 -2.44
CA VAL A 28 16.59 15.82 -3.53
C VAL A 28 17.10 14.75 -4.49
N ILE A 29 16.71 14.84 -5.75
CA ILE A 29 17.13 13.87 -6.77
C ILE A 29 18.47 14.32 -7.43
N PRO A 30 19.29 13.37 -7.94
CA PRO A 30 20.58 13.70 -8.51
C PRO A 30 20.58 14.83 -9.57
N PRO A 31 19.60 14.91 -10.50
CA PRO A 31 19.52 16.04 -11.44
C PRO A 31 19.34 17.42 -10.79
N GLU A 32 18.71 17.49 -9.62
CA GLU A 32 18.49 18.75 -8.90
C GLU A 32 19.78 19.29 -8.23
N VAL A 33 20.79 18.44 -8.07
CA VAL A 33 22.11 18.84 -7.58
C VAL A 33 22.89 19.58 -8.66
N GLU A 34 22.72 19.15 -9.93
CA GLU A 34 23.38 19.77 -11.08
C GLU A 34 22.58 20.94 -11.65
N LEU A 35 21.25 20.85 -11.64
CA LEU A 35 20.33 21.89 -12.12
C LEU A 35 19.47 22.36 -10.94
N PRO A 36 19.88 23.42 -10.22
CA PRO A 36 19.14 23.92 -9.06
C PRO A 36 17.71 24.28 -9.47
N THR A 37 16.74 23.64 -8.82
CA THR A 37 15.34 24.01 -8.89
C THR A 37 15.03 25.15 -7.91
N ALA A 38 13.85 25.78 -8.02
CA ALA A 38 13.42 26.80 -7.07
C ALA A 38 13.57 26.31 -5.62
N ARG A 39 13.31 25.02 -5.38
CA ARG A 39 13.40 24.37 -4.06
C ARG A 39 14.85 24.30 -3.53
N SER A 40 15.82 23.96 -4.38
CA SER A 40 17.23 23.88 -3.99
C SER A 40 17.96 25.23 -4.00
N SER A 41 17.43 26.22 -4.77
CA SER A 41 18.03 27.54 -4.92
C SER A 41 17.77 28.48 -3.73
N PHE A 42 16.70 28.26 -2.96
CA PHE A 42 16.31 29.13 -1.84
C PHE A 42 16.93 28.73 -0.49
N MET A 43 17.82 27.74 -0.45
CA MET A 43 18.48 27.34 0.77
C MET A 43 19.60 28.29 1.16
N ALA A 44 19.25 29.40 1.82
CA ALA A 44 20.23 30.20 2.55
C ALA A 44 20.78 29.40 3.75
N PRO A 45 22.08 29.56 4.10
CA PRO A 45 22.65 28.94 5.29
C PRO A 45 21.83 29.28 6.55
N GLY A 46 21.39 28.28 7.29
CA GLY A 46 20.54 28.44 8.48
C GLY A 46 19.03 28.38 8.24
N MET A 47 18.55 28.51 7.02
CA MET A 47 17.13 28.41 6.69
C MET A 47 16.68 26.93 6.59
N ASN A 48 17.60 26.05 6.24
CA ASN A 48 17.35 24.62 6.11
C ASN A 48 16.87 23.98 7.43
N ASP A 49 17.46 24.36 8.55
CA ASP A 49 17.14 23.76 9.84
C ASP A 49 15.73 24.13 10.32
N SER A 50 15.30 25.36 10.06
CA SER A 50 13.94 25.79 10.41
C SER A 50 12.88 25.15 9.50
N VAL A 51 13.17 24.99 8.21
CA VAL A 51 12.28 24.27 7.27
C VAL A 51 12.18 22.80 7.65
N LEU A 52 13.31 22.15 7.96
CA LEU A 52 13.32 20.76 8.37
C LEU A 52 12.57 20.52 9.69
N ALA A 53 12.70 21.43 10.65
CA ALA A 53 11.94 21.37 11.90
C ALA A 53 10.42 21.48 11.63
N TYR A 54 10.01 22.41 10.77
CA TYR A 54 8.60 22.55 10.37
C TYR A 54 8.08 21.30 9.65
N ASP A 55 8.87 20.72 8.74
CA ASP A 55 8.49 19.51 8.00
C ASP A 55 8.34 18.31 8.95
N ILE A 56 9.17 18.20 9.97
CA ILE A 56 9.05 17.15 10.99
C ILE A 56 7.81 17.37 11.87
N ASP A 57 7.49 18.60 12.23
CA ASP A 57 6.32 18.91 13.04
C ASP A 57 5.01 18.61 12.29
N THR A 58 5.00 18.77 10.96
CA THR A 58 3.83 18.54 10.11
C THR A 58 3.73 17.11 9.54
N VAL A 59 4.74 16.27 9.72
CA VAL A 59 4.81 14.92 9.12
C VAL A 59 3.65 14.02 9.56
N ASP A 60 3.13 14.18 10.76
CA ASP A 60 2.03 13.35 11.26
C ASP A 60 0.70 13.69 10.57
N GLU A 61 0.44 14.96 10.24
CA GLU A 61 -0.71 15.35 9.42
C GLU A 61 -0.62 14.75 8.01
N LEU A 62 0.57 14.74 7.44
CA LEU A 62 0.84 14.16 6.14
C LEU A 62 0.61 12.64 6.14
N ARG A 63 1.03 11.94 7.20
CA ARG A 63 0.79 10.51 7.41
C ARG A 63 -0.68 10.18 7.59
N GLU A 64 -1.42 11.00 8.33
CA GLU A 64 -2.85 10.83 8.52
C GLU A 64 -3.60 11.00 7.18
N ALA A 65 -3.30 12.04 6.42
CA ALA A 65 -3.87 12.25 5.09
C ALA A 65 -3.54 11.08 4.14
N ALA A 66 -2.32 10.56 4.17
CA ALA A 66 -1.91 9.39 3.38
C ALA A 66 -2.67 8.12 3.80
N SER A 67 -2.91 7.95 5.11
CA SER A 67 -3.68 6.81 5.65
C SER A 67 -5.14 6.83 5.17
N VAL A 68 -5.79 7.99 5.19
CA VAL A 68 -7.17 8.15 4.68
C VAL A 68 -7.23 7.84 3.18
N ARG A 69 -6.28 8.32 2.39
CA ARG A 69 -6.20 8.01 0.95
C ARG A 69 -5.98 6.53 0.70
N MET A 70 -5.10 5.90 1.48
CA MET A 70 -4.85 4.46 1.38
C MET A 70 -6.10 3.64 1.67
N ALA A 71 -6.87 3.98 2.72
CA ALA A 71 -8.12 3.32 3.04
C ALA A 71 -9.15 3.45 1.90
N SER A 72 -9.29 4.65 1.33
CA SER A 72 -10.16 4.90 0.17
C SER A 72 -9.73 4.09 -1.05
N TYR A 73 -8.44 4.05 -1.35
CA TYR A 73 -7.89 3.27 -2.45
C TYR A 73 -8.16 1.76 -2.26
N GLN A 74 -7.91 1.23 -1.06
CA GLN A 74 -8.19 -0.17 -0.73
C GLN A 74 -9.69 -0.50 -0.87
N GLN A 75 -10.56 0.39 -0.44
CA GLN A 75 -12.00 0.22 -0.59
C GLN A 75 -12.43 0.22 -2.06
N ALA A 76 -11.89 1.11 -2.88
CA ALA A 76 -12.16 1.16 -4.31
C ALA A 76 -11.68 -0.12 -5.01
N VAL A 77 -10.48 -0.61 -4.69
CA VAL A 77 -9.94 -1.87 -5.22
C VAL A 77 -10.80 -3.06 -4.78
N ALA A 78 -11.16 -3.13 -3.50
CA ALA A 78 -12.03 -4.19 -2.99
C ALA A 78 -13.41 -4.18 -3.65
N SER A 79 -14.01 -3.00 -3.81
CA SER A 79 -15.30 -2.82 -4.51
C SER A 79 -15.22 -3.29 -5.95
N SER A 80 -14.16 -2.88 -6.67
CA SER A 80 -13.94 -3.31 -8.05
C SER A 80 -13.73 -4.82 -8.17
N TYR A 81 -12.95 -5.40 -7.25
CA TYR A 81 -12.67 -6.84 -7.23
C TYR A 81 -13.92 -7.67 -6.90
N ASN A 82 -14.76 -7.15 -5.99
CA ASN A 82 -15.96 -7.83 -5.54
C ASN A 82 -17.20 -7.52 -6.39
N LYS A 83 -17.09 -6.74 -7.45
CA LYS A 83 -18.20 -6.31 -8.30
C LYS A 83 -19.06 -7.47 -8.83
N ASP A 84 -18.43 -8.59 -9.16
CA ASP A 84 -19.10 -9.77 -9.71
C ASP A 84 -19.39 -10.84 -8.64
N VAL A 85 -19.08 -10.58 -7.38
CA VAL A 85 -19.36 -11.50 -6.27
C VAL A 85 -20.84 -11.42 -5.92
N ARG A 86 -21.54 -12.55 -6.10
CA ARG A 86 -22.95 -12.70 -5.73
C ARG A 86 -23.05 -13.45 -4.42
N VAL A 87 -23.86 -12.94 -3.50
CA VAL A 87 -24.22 -13.67 -2.28
C VAL A 87 -25.05 -14.89 -2.70
N ARG A 88 -24.63 -16.07 -2.28
CA ARG A 88 -25.36 -17.32 -2.49
C ARG A 88 -25.92 -17.82 -1.16
N VAL A 89 -27.17 -18.21 -1.15
CA VAL A 89 -27.79 -18.94 -0.06
C VAL A 89 -27.67 -20.42 -0.40
N PHE A 90 -26.97 -21.16 0.45
CA PHE A 90 -26.78 -22.58 0.29
C PHE A 90 -27.95 -23.36 0.92
N GLN A 91 -28.36 -24.44 0.26
CA GLN A 91 -29.39 -25.33 0.74
C GLN A 91 -28.80 -26.70 1.07
N GLN A 92 -29.54 -27.47 1.88
CA GLN A 92 -29.17 -28.85 2.17
C GLN A 92 -29.14 -29.67 0.87
N GLY A 93 -28.06 -30.39 0.65
CA GLY A 93 -27.82 -31.14 -0.58
C GLY A 93 -26.92 -30.45 -1.60
N ASP A 94 -26.66 -29.15 -1.47
CA ASP A 94 -25.77 -28.43 -2.36
C ASP A 94 -24.32 -28.91 -2.26
N TRP A 95 -23.64 -28.88 -3.40
CA TRP A 95 -22.21 -29.17 -3.47
C TRP A 95 -21.40 -27.89 -3.37
N VAL A 96 -20.44 -27.86 -2.45
CA VAL A 96 -19.61 -26.68 -2.18
C VAL A 96 -18.12 -27.00 -2.16
N LEU A 97 -17.33 -26.03 -2.53
CA LEU A 97 -15.88 -26.04 -2.29
C LEU A 97 -15.59 -25.21 -1.05
N ARG A 98 -14.71 -25.70 -0.18
CA ARG A 98 -14.26 -25.01 1.01
C ARG A 98 -12.88 -24.42 0.78
N LYS A 99 -12.68 -23.16 1.18
CA LYS A 99 -11.37 -22.54 1.14
C LYS A 99 -10.44 -23.14 2.20
N VAL A 100 -9.27 -23.59 1.78
CA VAL A 100 -8.25 -24.13 2.70
C VAL A 100 -7.64 -23.00 3.51
N PHE A 101 -7.68 -23.10 4.83
CA PHE A 101 -7.01 -22.13 5.70
C PHE A 101 -5.47 -22.28 5.61
N PRO A 102 -4.72 -21.18 5.77
CA PRO A 102 -3.25 -21.19 5.64
C PRO A 102 -2.58 -22.22 6.57
N ASN A 103 -3.10 -22.43 7.77
CA ASN A 103 -2.60 -23.38 8.76
C ASN A 103 -2.89 -24.86 8.43
N LYS A 104 -3.77 -25.13 7.48
CA LYS A 104 -4.10 -26.49 7.00
C LYS A 104 -3.47 -26.82 5.65
N LYS A 105 -2.73 -25.90 5.06
CA LYS A 105 -2.01 -26.17 3.81
C LYS A 105 -0.85 -27.12 4.08
N ASP A 106 -0.77 -28.22 3.33
CA ASP A 106 0.36 -29.14 3.41
C ASP A 106 1.64 -28.42 2.93
N PRO A 107 2.67 -28.29 3.78
CA PRO A 107 3.92 -27.63 3.41
C PRO A 107 4.64 -28.28 2.21
N ARG A 108 4.32 -29.53 1.90
CA ARG A 108 4.90 -30.27 0.76
C ARG A 108 4.49 -29.71 -0.59
N HIS A 109 3.31 -29.06 -0.70
CA HIS A 109 2.81 -28.50 -1.95
C HIS A 109 3.33 -27.09 -2.25
N GLY A 110 4.02 -26.45 -1.31
CA GLY A 110 4.64 -25.15 -1.49
C GLY A 110 3.67 -24.07 -1.95
N LYS A 111 4.15 -23.16 -2.80
CA LYS A 111 3.38 -21.99 -3.29
C LYS A 111 2.19 -22.39 -4.18
N LEU A 112 2.24 -23.54 -4.82
CA LEU A 112 1.20 -24.04 -5.74
C LEU A 112 0.17 -24.92 -5.03
N ALA A 113 0.16 -24.98 -3.69
CA ALA A 113 -0.84 -25.73 -2.92
C ALA A 113 -2.27 -25.30 -3.32
N PRO A 114 -3.20 -26.25 -3.48
CA PRO A 114 -4.58 -25.93 -3.79
C PRO A 114 -5.18 -25.03 -2.73
N THR A 115 -5.90 -24.00 -3.16
CA THR A 115 -6.55 -23.03 -2.27
C THR A 115 -7.96 -23.43 -1.90
N TRP A 116 -8.52 -24.42 -2.60
CA TRP A 116 -9.86 -24.92 -2.39
C TRP A 116 -9.84 -26.44 -2.27
N GLU A 117 -10.66 -26.99 -1.39
CA GLU A 117 -10.87 -28.41 -1.19
C GLU A 117 -12.35 -28.78 -1.34
N GLY A 118 -12.60 -30.00 -1.68
CA GLY A 118 -13.95 -30.54 -1.94
C GLY A 118 -14.01 -31.34 -3.24
N PRO A 119 -15.20 -31.59 -3.80
CA PRO A 119 -16.50 -31.05 -3.37
C PRO A 119 -17.06 -31.71 -2.08
N TYR A 120 -17.73 -30.90 -1.26
CA TYR A 120 -18.45 -31.37 -0.06
C TYR A 120 -19.95 -31.13 -0.26
N GLN A 121 -20.77 -32.04 0.25
CA GLN A 121 -22.21 -31.88 0.25
C GLN A 121 -22.69 -31.29 1.57
N ILE A 122 -23.56 -30.30 1.52
CA ILE A 122 -24.16 -29.69 2.70
C ILE A 122 -25.20 -30.64 3.26
N VAL A 123 -24.97 -31.09 4.50
CA VAL A 123 -25.88 -32.04 5.17
C VAL A 123 -26.84 -31.31 6.11
N ARG A 124 -26.42 -30.15 6.70
CA ARG A 124 -27.24 -29.38 7.65
C ARG A 124 -26.78 -27.93 7.71
#